data_de9ad26f95606be9189361df299d1858
#
_entry.id   de9ad26f95606be9189361df299d1858
#
_cell.length_a   1.000
_cell.length_b   1.000
_cell.length_c   1.000
_cell.angle_alpha   90.00
_cell.angle_beta   90.00
_cell.angle_gamma   90.00
#
_symmetry.space_group_name_H-M   'P 1'
#
loop_
_entity.id
_entity.type
_entity.pdbx_description
1 polymer ?
#
loop_
_entity_poly.entity_id
_entity_poly.type
_entity_poly.pdbx_seq_one_letter_code
_entity_poly.pdbx_strand_id
1 'polypeptide(L)'
;GVSTSFTNESWRFPVAGTTVNVSPISFEEVSSTVNGSDNNFVAVKIGDVNGNVTTNINNPSVEGRSNSNVAMTVADAAVAAGEVVEIPVTAANFNDVAGFQYTMNLEGASFVGINGGALEVTANNVGVIANDVVTMSYASNEAISATEGEVLFTLVVKADKAMNVSEMISLTSEVTKAESYNSDLKVGNVSLSVRTAPVASIELFQNEPNP
;
A
#
# COMPACT_ATOMS: atom_id res chain seq x y z
N GLY A 1 4.77 -16.61 -17.21
CA GLY A 1 3.67 -15.73 -17.42
C GLY A 1 2.36 -16.48 -17.28
N VAL A 2 1.57 -16.19 -16.26
CA VAL A 2 0.21 -16.70 -16.13
C VAL A 2 -0.62 -15.94 -17.15
N SER A 3 -0.93 -16.55 -18.28
CA SER A 3 -1.98 -16.07 -19.16
C SER A 3 -3.31 -16.28 -18.44
N THR A 4 -3.73 -15.32 -17.66
CA THR A 4 -5.14 -15.20 -17.31
C THR A 4 -5.83 -14.73 -18.59
N SER A 5 -6.47 -15.63 -19.30
CA SER A 5 -7.38 -15.26 -20.37
C SER A 5 -8.57 -14.53 -19.74
N PHE A 6 -8.45 -13.22 -19.63
CA PHE A 6 -9.66 -12.42 -19.56
C PHE A 6 -10.44 -12.65 -20.84
N THR A 7 -11.69 -12.99 -20.73
CA THR A 7 -12.59 -13.17 -21.88
C THR A 7 -12.74 -11.90 -22.72
N ASN A 8 -12.25 -10.75 -22.20
CA ASN A 8 -12.16 -9.49 -22.92
C ASN A 8 -10.76 -8.91 -22.75
N GLU A 9 -10.13 -8.53 -23.85
CA GLU A 9 -8.87 -7.81 -23.83
C GLU A 9 -9.07 -6.40 -23.23
N SER A 10 -8.09 -5.93 -22.45
CA SER A 10 -8.17 -4.62 -21.79
C SER A 10 -8.15 -3.45 -22.75
N TRP A 11 -7.57 -3.65 -23.93
CA TRP A 11 -7.47 -2.67 -25.02
C TRP A 11 -8.07 -3.23 -26.29
N ARG A 12 -8.78 -2.36 -27.03
CA ARG A 12 -9.34 -2.66 -28.32
C ARG A 12 -8.84 -1.60 -29.32
N PHE A 13 -8.70 -1.99 -30.57
CA PHE A 13 -8.12 -1.15 -31.61
C PHE A 13 -9.07 -1.05 -32.82
N PRO A 14 -10.23 -0.39 -32.68
CA PRO A 14 -11.12 -0.17 -33.80
C PRO A 14 -10.46 0.69 -34.87
N VAL A 15 -10.81 0.43 -36.11
CA VAL A 15 -10.37 1.25 -37.25
C VAL A 15 -10.89 2.68 -37.03
N ALA A 16 -10.05 3.69 -37.27
CA ALA A 16 -10.42 5.09 -37.10
C ALA A 16 -11.63 5.46 -37.96
N GLY A 17 -12.62 6.10 -37.36
CA GLY A 17 -13.88 6.44 -38.03
C GLY A 17 -14.95 5.36 -37.97
N THR A 18 -14.68 4.18 -37.41
CA THR A 18 -15.68 3.13 -37.21
C THR A 18 -16.68 3.53 -36.12
N THR A 19 -17.96 3.31 -36.39
CA THR A 19 -19.00 3.44 -35.36
C THR A 19 -18.96 2.23 -34.44
N VAL A 20 -18.73 2.46 -33.16
CA VAL A 20 -18.77 1.42 -32.13
C VAL A 20 -20.21 1.22 -31.67
N ASN A 21 -20.75 0.02 -31.87
CA ASN A 21 -22.04 -0.35 -31.33
C ASN A 21 -21.89 -0.79 -29.88
N VAL A 22 -22.72 -0.25 -29.00
CA VAL A 22 -22.62 -0.49 -27.55
C VAL A 22 -23.45 -1.66 -27.05
N SER A 23 -24.36 -2.21 -27.90
CA SER A 23 -25.18 -3.36 -27.50
C SER A 23 -25.68 -4.18 -28.71
N PRO A 24 -25.12 -5.37 -29.01
CA PRO A 24 -23.86 -5.86 -28.47
C PRO A 24 -22.66 -5.03 -28.92
N ILE A 25 -21.58 -5.03 -28.15
CA ILE A 25 -20.35 -4.34 -28.54
C ILE A 25 -19.78 -5.04 -29.79
N SER A 26 -19.79 -4.34 -30.90
CA SER A 26 -19.24 -4.84 -32.16
C SER A 26 -18.57 -3.68 -32.92
N PHE A 27 -17.39 -3.95 -33.44
CA PHE A 27 -16.65 -3.06 -34.32
C PHE A 27 -15.59 -3.85 -35.09
N GLU A 28 -15.14 -3.29 -36.18
CA GLU A 28 -14.02 -3.84 -36.92
C GLU A 28 -12.70 -3.43 -36.28
N GLU A 29 -11.84 -4.39 -35.99
CA GLU A 29 -10.52 -4.17 -35.41
C GLU A 29 -9.42 -4.28 -36.46
N VAL A 30 -8.34 -3.52 -36.22
CA VAL A 30 -7.13 -3.61 -37.02
C VAL A 30 -6.47 -4.97 -36.78
N SER A 31 -6.24 -5.71 -37.83
CA SER A 31 -5.51 -6.98 -37.77
C SER A 31 -4.02 -6.73 -37.58
N SER A 32 -3.39 -7.50 -36.70
CA SER A 32 -1.93 -7.42 -36.43
C SER A 32 -1.05 -7.81 -37.63
N THR A 33 -1.66 -8.32 -38.73
CA THR A 33 -0.95 -8.75 -39.93
C THR A 33 -0.86 -7.69 -41.02
N VAL A 34 -1.34 -6.48 -40.80
CA VAL A 34 -1.34 -5.43 -41.81
C VAL A 34 0.03 -4.70 -41.79
N ASN A 35 0.85 -5.06 -42.77
CA ASN A 35 2.08 -4.32 -43.10
C ASN A 35 1.73 -3.15 -44.00
N GLY A 36 1.48 -1.97 -43.45
CA GLY A 36 1.21 -0.77 -44.24
C GLY A 36 1.16 0.48 -43.39
N SER A 37 1.59 1.57 -43.98
CA SER A 37 1.69 2.89 -43.31
C SER A 37 0.35 3.61 -43.06
N ASP A 38 -0.78 3.02 -43.45
CA ASP A 38 -2.07 3.71 -43.50
C ASP A 38 -3.13 3.15 -42.55
N ASN A 39 -2.72 2.40 -41.52
CA ASN A 39 -3.65 1.85 -40.55
C ASN A 39 -3.90 2.84 -39.45
N ASN A 40 -4.85 3.72 -39.62
CA ASN A 40 -5.36 4.61 -38.58
C ASN A 40 -6.34 3.83 -37.68
N PHE A 41 -6.03 3.72 -36.42
CA PHE A 41 -6.90 3.13 -35.41
C PHE A 41 -7.03 4.07 -34.19
N VAL A 42 -8.06 3.85 -33.41
CA VAL A 42 -8.25 4.50 -32.11
C VAL A 42 -8.06 3.46 -31.03
N ALA A 43 -7.14 3.69 -30.09
CA ALA A 43 -6.99 2.82 -28.93
C ALA A 43 -8.09 3.11 -27.93
N VAL A 44 -8.91 2.11 -27.62
CA VAL A 44 -10.00 2.22 -26.64
C VAL A 44 -9.71 1.27 -25.48
N LYS A 45 -9.62 1.80 -24.27
CA LYS A 45 -9.50 0.98 -23.07
C LYS A 45 -10.88 0.58 -22.56
N ILE A 46 -11.10 -0.72 -22.36
CA ILE A 46 -12.33 -1.22 -21.76
C ILE A 46 -12.45 -0.71 -20.32
N GLY A 47 -13.55 -0.04 -20.00
CA GLY A 47 -13.81 0.55 -18.68
C GLY A 47 -13.45 2.04 -18.55
N ASP A 48 -12.84 2.64 -19.57
CA ASP A 48 -12.62 4.09 -19.62
C ASP A 48 -13.88 4.82 -20.07
N VAL A 49 -14.69 5.23 -19.10
CA VAL A 49 -16.01 5.86 -19.34
C VAL A 49 -15.89 7.28 -19.85
N ASN A 50 -14.80 7.97 -19.58
CA ASN A 50 -14.59 9.39 -19.91
C ASN A 50 -13.54 9.63 -20.98
N GLY A 51 -12.92 8.58 -21.53
CA GLY A 51 -11.96 8.68 -22.64
C GLY A 51 -10.66 9.42 -22.28
N ASN A 52 -10.30 9.50 -21.00
CA ASN A 52 -9.12 10.24 -20.57
C ASN A 52 -7.86 9.38 -20.44
N VAL A 53 -7.94 8.10 -20.70
CA VAL A 53 -6.77 7.23 -20.72
C VAL A 53 -5.92 7.56 -21.94
N THR A 54 -4.74 8.08 -21.69
CA THR A 54 -3.73 8.31 -22.72
C THR A 54 -2.77 7.13 -22.81
N THR A 55 -2.56 6.58 -24.03
CA THR A 55 -1.48 5.62 -24.26
C THR A 55 -0.14 6.35 -24.22
N ASN A 56 0.64 6.12 -23.18
CA ASN A 56 1.92 6.81 -23.01
C ASN A 56 3.08 6.06 -23.69
N ILE A 57 2.98 5.84 -25.02
CA ILE A 57 4.05 5.19 -25.78
C ILE A 57 5.26 6.11 -25.99
N ASN A 58 5.09 7.42 -25.99
CA ASN A 58 6.13 8.39 -26.30
C ASN A 58 6.51 9.31 -25.14
N ASN A 59 5.92 9.14 -23.99
CA ASN A 59 6.31 9.88 -22.82
C ASN A 59 6.76 8.90 -21.73
N PRO A 60 8.06 8.62 -21.60
CA PRO A 60 8.60 7.88 -20.47
C PRO A 60 8.62 8.76 -19.20
N SER A 61 7.76 9.74 -19.09
CA SER A 61 7.46 10.24 -17.78
C SER A 61 6.77 9.08 -17.04
N VAL A 62 7.60 8.19 -16.51
CA VAL A 62 7.33 7.57 -15.23
C VAL A 62 6.65 8.67 -14.47
N GLU A 63 5.36 8.50 -14.16
CA GLU A 63 4.69 9.44 -13.26
C GLU A 63 5.65 9.62 -12.11
N GLY A 64 6.28 10.82 -12.05
CA GLY A 64 7.29 11.07 -11.06
C GLY A 64 6.61 10.75 -9.74
N ARG A 65 7.11 9.74 -9.02
CA ARG A 65 6.61 9.46 -7.69
C ARG A 65 6.67 10.77 -6.96
N SER A 66 5.50 11.36 -6.71
CA SER A 66 5.45 12.63 -6.02
C SER A 66 6.07 12.43 -4.64
N ASN A 67 6.62 13.48 -4.04
CA ASN A 67 7.17 13.43 -2.68
C ASN A 67 6.11 13.17 -1.58
N SER A 68 4.92 12.69 -1.93
CA SER A 68 3.89 12.26 -0.99
C SER A 68 4.22 10.88 -0.41
N ASN A 69 5.43 10.76 0.17
CA ASN A 69 5.83 9.55 0.84
C ASN A 69 5.18 9.48 2.21
N VAL A 70 4.51 8.37 2.49
CA VAL A 70 4.00 8.03 3.82
C VAL A 70 5.10 7.29 4.57
N ALA A 71 5.46 7.81 5.75
CA ALA A 71 6.38 7.16 6.66
C ALA A 71 5.68 6.92 8.01
N MET A 72 5.74 5.67 8.46
CA MET A 72 5.18 5.22 9.73
C MET A 72 6.29 4.68 10.63
N THR A 73 6.06 4.66 11.93
CA THR A 73 6.99 4.07 12.90
C THR A 73 6.26 3.19 13.91
N VAL A 74 6.97 2.18 14.40
CA VAL A 74 6.59 1.39 15.57
C VAL A 74 7.72 1.46 16.61
N ALA A 75 7.38 1.33 17.88
CA ALA A 75 8.38 1.24 18.95
C ALA A 75 8.96 -0.17 19.01
N ASP A 76 10.26 -0.29 19.18
CA ASP A 76 10.88 -1.58 19.47
C ASP A 76 10.65 -1.97 20.93
N ALA A 77 10.27 -3.23 21.13
CA ALA A 77 10.02 -3.82 22.45
C ALA A 77 10.28 -5.32 22.39
N ALA A 78 10.76 -5.88 23.49
CA ALA A 78 10.87 -7.32 23.63
C ALA A 78 9.51 -7.94 23.93
N VAL A 79 9.19 -9.02 23.21
CA VAL A 79 7.93 -9.77 23.32
C VAL A 79 8.25 -11.20 23.67
N ALA A 80 7.52 -11.78 24.63
CA ALA A 80 7.72 -13.17 25.04
C ALA A 80 7.01 -14.15 24.07
N ALA A 81 7.49 -15.39 24.03
CA ALA A 81 6.84 -16.44 23.25
C ALA A 81 5.39 -16.67 23.72
N GLY A 82 4.45 -16.72 22.78
CA GLY A 82 3.01 -16.89 23.03
C GLY A 82 2.26 -15.63 23.48
N GLU A 83 2.98 -14.53 23.69
CA GLU A 83 2.37 -13.24 24.08
C GLU A 83 1.58 -12.64 22.94
N VAL A 84 0.41 -12.08 23.26
CA VAL A 84 -0.37 -11.23 22.36
C VAL A 84 -0.03 -9.78 22.70
N VAL A 85 0.52 -9.05 21.73
CA VAL A 85 0.99 -7.69 21.91
C VAL A 85 0.24 -6.72 21.00
N GLU A 86 -0.07 -5.56 21.53
CA GLU A 86 -0.59 -4.42 20.79
C GLU A 86 0.58 -3.52 20.36
N ILE A 87 0.73 -3.30 19.07
CA ILE A 87 1.81 -2.52 18.48
C ILE A 87 1.22 -1.27 17.83
N PRO A 88 1.30 -0.11 18.49
CA PRO A 88 0.87 1.15 17.91
C PRO A 88 1.74 1.52 16.71
N VAL A 89 1.10 1.78 15.57
CA VAL A 89 1.73 2.32 14.37
C VAL A 89 1.50 3.82 14.36
N THR A 90 2.57 4.59 14.42
CA THR A 90 2.52 6.05 14.55
C THR A 90 2.97 6.74 13.28
N ALA A 91 2.49 7.95 13.05
CA ALA A 91 2.92 8.82 11.96
C ALA A 91 4.37 9.28 12.17
N ALA A 92 5.19 9.20 11.12
CA ALA A 92 6.49 9.88 11.04
C ALA A 92 6.45 10.98 9.97
N ASN A 93 5.81 10.69 8.84
CA ASN A 93 5.42 11.65 7.80
C ASN A 93 4.10 11.18 7.23
N PHE A 94 3.00 11.85 7.57
CA PHE A 94 1.66 11.46 7.17
C PHE A 94 0.85 12.71 6.82
N ASN A 95 1.07 13.24 5.60
CA ASN A 95 0.46 14.47 5.15
C ASN A 95 -0.26 14.25 3.83
N ASP A 96 -1.49 14.80 3.72
CA ASP A 96 -2.29 14.78 2.50
C ASP A 96 -2.48 13.35 1.94
N VAL A 97 -2.88 12.40 2.80
CA VAL A 97 -3.03 10.98 2.45
C VAL A 97 -4.49 10.66 2.19
N ALA A 98 -4.83 10.37 0.93
CA ALA A 98 -6.17 9.91 0.53
C ALA A 98 -6.28 8.38 0.62
N GLY A 99 -5.14 7.66 0.55
CA GLY A 99 -5.11 6.22 0.72
C GLY A 99 -3.71 5.66 0.70
N PHE A 100 -3.58 4.42 1.15
CA PHE A 100 -2.33 3.66 1.06
C PHE A 100 -2.61 2.15 1.08
N GLN A 101 -1.64 1.42 0.59
CA GLN A 101 -1.67 -0.04 0.61
C GLN A 101 -0.25 -0.61 0.75
N TYR A 102 -0.13 -1.81 1.29
CA TYR A 102 1.14 -2.55 1.38
C TYR A 102 0.92 -4.02 1.76
N THR A 103 1.98 -4.80 1.67
CA THR A 103 2.09 -6.12 2.31
C THR A 103 2.93 -5.99 3.57
N MET A 104 2.57 -6.70 4.61
CA MET A 104 3.34 -6.81 5.85
C MET A 104 3.62 -8.29 6.13
N ASN A 105 4.88 -8.61 6.37
CA ASN A 105 5.31 -9.92 6.82
C ASN A 105 5.54 -9.87 8.34
N LEU A 106 5.05 -10.90 9.04
CA LEU A 106 5.13 -11.06 10.48
C LEU A 106 6.03 -12.26 10.78
N GLU A 107 7.34 -12.06 10.78
CA GLU A 107 8.28 -13.16 11.00
C GLU A 107 8.23 -13.68 12.44
N GLY A 108 7.89 -14.96 12.62
CA GLY A 108 7.77 -15.58 13.95
C GLY A 108 6.61 -15.04 14.79
N ALA A 109 5.56 -14.51 14.13
CA ALA A 109 4.34 -14.06 14.76
C ALA A 109 3.15 -14.27 13.84
N SER A 110 1.96 -14.20 14.39
CA SER A 110 0.68 -14.33 13.67
C SER A 110 -0.20 -13.12 13.90
N PHE A 111 -0.90 -12.68 12.85
CA PHE A 111 -1.87 -11.61 12.94
C PHE A 111 -3.09 -12.02 13.76
N VAL A 112 -3.49 -11.19 14.71
CA VAL A 112 -4.68 -11.39 15.57
C VAL A 112 -5.76 -10.39 15.24
N GLY A 113 -5.40 -9.11 15.01
CA GLY A 113 -6.36 -8.08 14.74
C GLY A 113 -5.75 -6.70 14.50
N ILE A 114 -6.63 -5.73 14.30
CA ILE A 114 -6.26 -4.32 14.14
C ILE A 114 -7.31 -3.45 14.84
N ASN A 115 -6.85 -2.41 15.52
CA ASN A 115 -7.67 -1.39 16.14
C ASN A 115 -7.40 -0.03 15.49
N GLY A 116 -8.44 0.76 15.24
CA GLY A 116 -8.33 2.12 14.71
C GLY A 116 -7.63 3.07 15.69
N GLY A 117 -7.16 4.19 15.16
CA GLY A 117 -6.59 5.32 15.89
C GLY A 117 -7.03 6.61 15.20
N ALA A 118 -6.09 7.45 14.74
CA ALA A 118 -6.40 8.59 13.90
C ALA A 118 -7.05 8.17 12.56
N LEU A 119 -6.79 6.93 12.12
CA LEU A 119 -7.45 6.33 10.96
C LEU A 119 -8.56 5.39 11.42
N GLU A 120 -9.71 5.49 10.77
CA GLU A 120 -10.83 4.57 10.98
C GLU A 120 -10.57 3.25 10.25
N VAL A 121 -9.61 2.45 10.73
CA VAL A 121 -9.32 1.12 10.19
C VAL A 121 -10.03 0.04 10.99
N THR A 122 -10.41 -1.00 10.28
CA THR A 122 -11.09 -2.19 10.82
C THR A 122 -10.49 -3.45 10.18
N ALA A 123 -10.96 -4.61 10.59
CA ALA A 123 -10.59 -5.88 9.96
C ALA A 123 -10.85 -5.91 8.44
N ASN A 124 -11.80 -5.09 7.93
CA ASN A 124 -12.09 -5.01 6.49
C ASN A 124 -10.96 -4.36 5.67
N ASN A 125 -10.06 -3.65 6.32
CA ASN A 125 -8.88 -3.05 5.69
C ASN A 125 -7.72 -4.03 5.57
N VAL A 126 -7.83 -5.22 6.18
CA VAL A 126 -6.75 -6.20 6.27
C VAL A 126 -7.14 -7.49 5.55
N GLY A 127 -6.32 -7.92 4.60
CA GLY A 127 -6.41 -9.23 3.97
C GLY A 127 -5.38 -10.18 4.60
N VAL A 128 -5.81 -11.27 5.22
CA VAL A 128 -4.92 -12.30 5.76
C VAL A 128 -4.66 -13.32 4.65
N ILE A 129 -3.45 -13.31 4.10
CA ILE A 129 -3.02 -14.21 3.02
C ILE A 129 -2.49 -15.52 3.62
N ALA A 130 -1.70 -15.40 4.70
CA ALA A 130 -1.22 -16.48 5.55
C ALA A 130 -1.16 -15.96 6.98
N ASN A 131 -0.89 -16.82 7.96
CA ASN A 131 -0.83 -16.39 9.37
C ASN A 131 0.22 -15.30 9.62
N ASP A 132 1.27 -15.29 8.83
CA ASP A 132 2.44 -14.41 8.89
C ASP A 132 2.50 -13.38 7.74
N VAL A 133 1.54 -13.39 6.81
CA VAL A 133 1.49 -12.46 5.67
C VAL A 133 0.12 -11.79 5.61
N VAL A 134 0.10 -10.48 5.79
CA VAL A 134 -1.12 -9.68 5.69
C VAL A 134 -0.96 -8.54 4.68
N THR A 135 -2.06 -8.17 4.05
CA THR A 135 -2.12 -6.97 3.22
C THR A 135 -2.96 -5.92 3.92
N MET A 136 -2.58 -4.67 3.75
CA MET A 136 -3.32 -3.52 4.26
C MET A 136 -3.78 -2.66 3.09
N SER A 137 -5.03 -2.21 3.13
CA SER A 137 -5.58 -1.24 2.18
C SER A 137 -6.48 -0.25 2.92
N TYR A 138 -6.17 1.02 2.80
CA TYR A 138 -6.92 2.12 3.39
C TYR A 138 -7.24 3.16 2.33
N ALA A 139 -8.45 3.66 2.33
CA ALA A 139 -8.87 4.78 1.48
C ALA A 139 -9.84 5.68 2.25
N SER A 140 -9.73 6.97 2.05
CA SER A 140 -10.61 7.99 2.61
C SER A 140 -11.17 8.89 1.51
N ASN A 141 -12.38 9.39 1.68
CA ASN A 141 -12.99 10.36 0.77
C ASN A 141 -12.31 11.73 0.82
N GLU A 142 -11.70 12.06 1.96
CA GLU A 142 -10.93 13.28 2.16
C GLU A 142 -9.52 12.89 2.61
N ALA A 143 -8.51 13.58 2.08
CA ALA A 143 -7.15 13.32 2.47
C ALA A 143 -6.91 13.70 3.93
N ILE A 144 -6.21 12.83 4.64
CA ILE A 144 -5.95 12.96 6.08
C ILE A 144 -4.47 13.31 6.28
N SER A 145 -4.23 14.15 7.29
CA SER A 145 -2.89 14.42 7.81
C SER A 145 -2.86 14.10 9.29
N ALA A 146 -1.77 13.51 9.76
CA ALA A 146 -1.52 13.21 11.15
C ALA A 146 -0.20 13.82 11.61
N THR A 147 -0.14 14.25 12.87
CA THR A 147 1.07 14.82 13.47
C THR A 147 2.09 13.72 13.77
N GLU A 148 3.37 14.07 13.74
CA GLU A 148 4.43 13.11 14.10
C GLU A 148 4.19 12.52 15.51
N GLY A 149 4.25 11.19 15.60
CA GLY A 149 3.99 10.44 16.83
C GLY A 149 2.52 10.12 17.11
N GLU A 150 1.58 10.67 16.35
CA GLU A 150 0.17 10.34 16.47
C GLU A 150 -0.09 8.89 16.07
N VAL A 151 -0.87 8.16 16.87
CA VAL A 151 -1.21 6.74 16.60
C VAL A 151 -2.22 6.68 15.46
N LEU A 152 -1.78 6.14 14.34
CA LEU A 152 -2.63 5.94 13.16
C LEU A 152 -3.58 4.78 13.36
N PHE A 153 -3.07 3.66 13.83
CA PHE A 153 -3.79 2.43 14.18
C PHE A 153 -2.89 1.54 15.04
N THR A 154 -3.45 0.47 15.59
CA THR A 154 -2.72 -0.49 16.43
C THR A 154 -2.86 -1.89 15.85
N LEU A 155 -1.74 -2.54 15.58
CA LEU A 155 -1.70 -3.96 15.20
C LEU A 155 -1.76 -4.82 16.45
N VAL A 156 -2.52 -5.91 16.39
CA VAL A 156 -2.55 -6.94 17.42
C VAL A 156 -1.95 -8.21 16.84
N VAL A 157 -0.84 -8.67 17.39
CA VAL A 157 -0.11 -9.84 16.91
C VAL A 157 0.20 -10.78 18.06
N LYS A 158 0.37 -12.07 17.76
CA LYS A 158 0.81 -13.08 18.73
C LYS A 158 2.19 -13.56 18.32
N ALA A 159 3.16 -13.45 19.22
CA ALA A 159 4.51 -13.93 18.99
C ALA A 159 4.58 -15.47 19.17
N ASP A 160 5.17 -16.17 18.22
CA ASP A 160 5.37 -17.61 18.28
C ASP A 160 6.66 -17.98 19.05
N LYS A 161 7.60 -17.05 19.12
CA LYS A 161 8.87 -17.15 19.85
C LYS A 161 9.20 -15.82 20.53
N ALA A 162 10.09 -15.84 21.52
CA ALA A 162 10.58 -14.59 22.12
C ALA A 162 11.43 -13.83 21.12
N MET A 163 11.14 -12.55 20.89
CA MET A 163 11.82 -11.71 19.91
C MET A 163 11.50 -10.22 20.14
N ASN A 164 12.18 -9.34 19.42
CA ASN A 164 11.85 -7.92 19.42
C ASN A 164 10.85 -7.59 18.29
N VAL A 165 10.10 -6.51 18.45
CA VAL A 165 9.18 -6.00 17.41
C VAL A 165 9.94 -5.69 16.12
N SER A 166 11.19 -5.21 16.21
CA SER A 166 12.06 -4.92 15.06
C SER A 166 12.38 -6.14 14.20
N GLU A 167 12.35 -7.34 14.80
CA GLU A 167 12.59 -8.60 14.10
C GLU A 167 11.29 -9.21 13.58
N MET A 168 10.15 -8.76 14.12
CA MET A 168 8.84 -9.35 13.88
C MET A 168 8.15 -8.78 12.65
N ILE A 169 8.28 -7.47 12.40
CA ILE A 169 7.46 -6.75 11.41
C ILE A 169 8.32 -6.19 10.29
N SER A 170 7.97 -6.52 9.06
CA SER A 170 8.54 -5.89 7.87
C SER A 170 7.46 -5.51 6.87
N LEU A 171 7.61 -4.33 6.26
CA LEU A 171 6.74 -3.86 5.19
C LEU A 171 7.36 -4.24 3.84
N THR A 172 6.56 -4.88 2.99
CA THR A 172 6.98 -5.40 1.69
C THR A 172 6.01 -5.01 0.58
N SER A 173 6.30 -5.42 -0.64
CA SER A 173 5.44 -5.26 -1.82
C SER A 173 5.14 -6.61 -2.49
N GLU A 174 5.21 -7.69 -1.74
CA GLU A 174 5.22 -9.04 -2.28
C GLU A 174 3.87 -9.47 -2.84
N VAL A 175 2.78 -9.12 -2.18
CA VAL A 175 1.39 -9.38 -2.61
C VAL A 175 0.75 -8.09 -3.10
N THR A 176 0.76 -7.06 -2.26
CA THR A 176 0.25 -5.73 -2.57
C THR A 176 1.39 -4.74 -2.54
N LYS A 177 1.56 -3.99 -3.61
CA LYS A 177 2.63 -3.01 -3.73
C LYS A 177 2.49 -1.92 -2.67
N ALA A 178 3.61 -1.55 -2.03
CA ALA A 178 3.64 -0.50 -1.02
C ALA A 178 3.56 0.88 -1.69
N GLU A 179 2.36 1.45 -1.72
CA GLU A 179 2.04 2.72 -2.38
C GLU A 179 1.10 3.55 -1.52
N SER A 180 1.25 4.86 -1.60
CA SER A 180 0.33 5.86 -1.04
C SER A 180 -0.23 6.74 -2.14
N TYR A 181 -1.36 7.37 -1.88
CA TYR A 181 -2.07 8.26 -2.80
C TYR A 181 -2.42 9.53 -2.04
N ASN A 182 -2.14 10.68 -2.62
CA ASN A 182 -2.55 11.97 -2.04
C ASN A 182 -3.90 12.46 -2.61
N SER A 183 -4.34 13.65 -2.20
CA SER A 183 -5.59 14.28 -2.69
C SER A 183 -5.61 14.50 -4.21
N ASP A 184 -4.46 14.68 -4.84
CA ASP A 184 -4.30 14.79 -6.30
C ASP A 184 -4.22 13.43 -7.01
N LEU A 185 -4.38 12.30 -6.28
CA LEU A 185 -4.19 10.91 -6.74
C LEU A 185 -2.78 10.61 -7.25
N LYS A 186 -1.79 11.40 -6.81
CA LYS A 186 -0.39 11.11 -7.11
C LYS A 186 0.12 9.98 -6.23
N VAL A 187 0.91 9.11 -6.85
CA VAL A 187 1.44 7.91 -6.20
C VAL A 187 2.74 8.25 -5.46
N GLY A 188 2.81 7.87 -4.19
CA GLY A 188 3.98 7.94 -3.32
C GLY A 188 4.40 6.56 -2.81
N ASN A 189 5.45 6.53 -1.98
CA ASN A 189 5.91 5.31 -1.32
C ASN A 189 5.32 5.23 0.09
N VAL A 190 5.19 4.00 0.59
CA VAL A 190 4.90 3.72 2.01
C VAL A 190 6.12 3.07 2.64
N SER A 191 6.51 3.51 3.82
CA SER A 191 7.60 2.95 4.60
C SER A 191 7.22 2.77 6.07
N LEU A 192 7.80 1.76 6.70
CA LEU A 192 7.70 1.50 8.13
C LEU A 192 9.11 1.40 8.70
N SER A 193 9.37 2.12 9.77
CA SER A 193 10.63 2.05 10.50
C SER A 193 10.38 1.68 11.97
N VAL A 194 11.35 1.05 12.59
CA VAL A 194 11.29 0.72 14.00
C VAL A 194 12.14 1.72 14.77
N ARG A 195 11.54 2.36 15.78
CA ARG A 195 12.26 3.24 16.69
C ARG A 195 12.74 2.41 17.88
N THR A 196 14.04 2.33 18.08
CA THR A 196 14.60 1.89 19.36
C THR A 196 14.17 2.89 20.42
N ALA A 197 13.51 2.42 21.48
CA ALA A 197 13.22 3.27 22.62
C ALA A 197 14.55 3.84 23.11
N PRO A 198 14.65 5.15 23.43
CA PRO A 198 15.84 5.67 24.10
C PRO A 198 15.99 4.84 25.37
N VAL A 199 17.15 4.18 25.54
CA VAL A 199 17.48 3.51 26.79
C VAL A 199 17.42 4.60 27.85
N ALA A 200 16.40 4.57 28.70
CA ALA A 200 16.37 5.47 29.85
C ALA A 200 17.64 5.17 30.63
N SER A 201 18.60 6.09 30.63
CA SER A 201 19.79 5.97 31.46
C SER A 201 19.29 5.94 32.89
N ILE A 202 19.35 4.79 33.54
CA ILE A 202 19.14 4.69 34.97
C ILE A 202 20.36 5.33 35.58
N GLU A 203 20.27 6.60 35.96
CA GLU A 203 21.24 7.22 36.87
C GLU A 203 21.06 6.56 38.23
N LEU A 204 21.95 5.65 38.57
CA LEU A 204 22.10 5.13 39.91
C LEU A 204 22.67 6.28 40.79
N PHE A 205 21.78 6.98 41.47
CA PHE A 205 22.21 7.86 42.55
C PHE A 205 22.76 6.99 43.67
N GLN A 206 24.09 6.94 43.78
CA GLN A 206 24.73 6.30 44.88
C GLN A 206 24.36 7.09 46.16
N ASN A 207 23.65 6.44 47.09
CA ASN A 207 23.38 7.03 48.39
C ASN A 207 24.71 7.36 49.06
N GLU A 208 25.00 8.64 49.25
CA GLU A 208 26.10 9.04 50.13
C GLU A 208 25.77 8.54 51.53
N PRO A 209 26.74 7.90 52.24
CA PRO A 209 26.52 7.51 53.62
C PRO A 209 26.35 8.76 54.48
N ASN A 210 25.21 8.82 55.16
CA ASN A 210 24.92 9.86 56.14
C ASN A 210 25.96 9.79 57.25
N PRO A 211 26.65 10.90 57.67
CA PRO A 211 27.68 10.89 58.66
C PRO A 211 27.16 10.56 60.07
#